data_7f6ecc67d89bda386ec99ba3cc7c0c22
#
_entry.id   7f6ecc67d89bda386ec99ba3cc7c0c22
#
_cell.length_a   1.000
_cell.length_b   1.000
_cell.length_c   1.000
_cell.angle_alpha   90.00
_cell.angle_beta   90.00
_cell.angle_gamma   90.00
#
_symmetry.space_group_name_H-M   'P 1'
#
loop_
_entity.id
_entity.type
_entity.pdbx_description
1 polymer ?
#
loop_
_entity_poly.entity_id
_entity_poly.type
_entity_poly.pdbx_seq_one_letter_code
_entity_poly.pdbx_strand_id
1 'polypeptide(L)' 'MAEKIKCEYCGKDAIGFQSFEGGFEYVCQDHAHSLLLELKPGEKKSFGVCYFERYG' A
#
# COMPACT_ATOMS: atom_id res chain seq x y z
N MET A 1 17.56 3.18 -12.92
CA MET A 1 16.13 3.37 -13.10
C MET A 1 15.36 2.66 -12.02
N ALA A 2 14.42 3.35 -11.43
CA ALA A 2 13.60 2.74 -10.39
C ALA A 2 12.59 1.81 -11.05
N GLU A 3 12.49 0.60 -10.53
CA GLU A 3 11.47 -0.32 -10.97
C GLU A 3 10.15 0.06 -10.30
N LYS A 4 9.07 -0.05 -11.04
CA LYS A 4 7.76 0.19 -10.47
C LYS A 4 7.37 -0.99 -9.61
N ILE A 5 6.84 -0.70 -8.42
CA ILE A 5 6.34 -1.73 -7.53
C ILE A 5 4.98 -2.16 -8.02
N LYS A 6 4.75 -3.46 -8.07
CA LYS A 6 3.52 -4.02 -8.59
C LYS A 6 2.68 -4.62 -7.47
N CYS A 7 1.36 -4.57 -7.67
CA CYS A 7 0.43 -5.22 -6.76
C CYS A 7 0.67 -6.74 -6.76
N GLU A 8 0.74 -7.30 -5.56
CA GLU A 8 1.02 -8.73 -5.42
C GLU A 8 -0.16 -9.60 -5.85
N TYR A 9 -1.35 -9.02 -5.97
CA TYR A 9 -2.55 -9.78 -6.31
C TYR A 9 -2.87 -9.79 -7.80
N CYS A 10 -2.56 -8.71 -8.51
CA CYS A 10 -2.99 -8.59 -9.90
C CYS A 10 -1.91 -8.07 -10.86
N GLY A 11 -0.77 -7.63 -10.34
CA GLY A 11 0.33 -7.15 -11.18
C GLY A 11 0.19 -5.75 -11.71
N LYS A 12 -0.88 -5.03 -11.35
CA LYS A 12 -1.00 -3.62 -11.70
C LYS A 12 -0.06 -2.78 -10.84
N ASP A 13 0.17 -1.55 -11.23
CA ASP A 13 1.02 -0.66 -10.45
C ASP A 13 0.46 -0.51 -9.04
N ALA A 14 1.31 -0.72 -8.04
CA ALA A 14 0.91 -0.55 -6.66
C ALA A 14 0.79 0.94 -6.34
N ILE A 15 -0.25 1.32 -5.60
CA ILE A 15 -0.42 2.70 -5.15
C ILE A 15 0.20 2.91 -3.77
N GLY A 16 0.58 1.84 -3.10
CA GLY A 16 1.18 1.90 -1.79
C GLY A 16 1.38 0.51 -1.24
N PHE A 17 1.70 0.44 0.04
CA PHE A 17 1.78 -0.85 0.69
C PHE A 17 1.10 -0.81 2.05
N GLN A 18 0.74 -1.99 2.53
CA GLN A 18 0.09 -2.13 3.82
C GLN A 18 0.82 -3.22 4.60
N SER A 19 1.11 -2.93 5.86
CA SER A 19 1.83 -3.83 6.74
C SER A 19 0.92 -4.27 7.87
N PHE A 20 0.94 -5.55 8.14
CA PHE A 20 0.16 -6.14 9.22
C PHE A 20 1.08 -6.99 10.08
N GLU A 21 0.57 -7.45 11.21
CA GLU A 21 1.29 -8.41 12.01
C GLU A 21 1.55 -9.66 11.17
N GLY A 22 2.80 -10.00 11.02
CA GLY A 22 3.18 -11.16 10.22
C GLY A 22 3.61 -10.87 8.79
N GLY A 23 3.58 -9.60 8.35
CA GLY A 23 4.08 -9.29 7.01
C GLY A 23 3.50 -8.04 6.42
N PHE A 24 3.84 -7.82 5.15
CA PHE A 24 3.32 -6.67 4.41
C PHE A 24 3.08 -7.05 2.96
N GLU A 25 2.33 -6.20 2.25
CA GLU A 25 2.03 -6.45 0.85
C GLU A 25 1.89 -5.13 0.09
N TYR A 26 2.29 -5.18 -1.17
CA TYR A 26 2.11 -4.05 -2.09
C TYR A 26 0.78 -4.25 -2.80
N VAL A 27 -0.02 -3.19 -2.88
CA VAL A 27 -1.37 -3.30 -3.41
C VAL A 27 -1.70 -2.17 -4.36
N CYS A 28 -2.55 -2.46 -5.33
CA CYS A 28 -3.08 -1.45 -6.24
C CYS A 28 -4.37 -0.89 -5.68
N GLN A 29 -4.97 0.06 -6.40
CA GLN A 29 -6.20 0.69 -5.96
C GLN A 29 -7.33 -0.30 -5.75
N ASP A 30 -7.37 -1.38 -6.55
CA ASP A 30 -8.44 -2.36 -6.46
C ASP A 30 -8.30 -3.30 -5.26
N HIS A 31 -7.08 -3.46 -4.75
CA HIS A 31 -6.80 -4.42 -3.69
C HIS A 31 -6.37 -3.75 -2.39
N ALA A 32 -6.27 -2.43 -2.37
CA ALA A 32 -5.86 -1.72 -1.17
C ALA A 32 -6.97 -1.73 -0.12
N HIS A 33 -6.56 -1.79 1.14
CA HIS A 33 -7.49 -1.65 2.25
C HIS A 33 -8.11 -0.24 2.20
N SER A 34 -9.34 -0.12 2.69
CA SER A 34 -10.03 1.17 2.70
C SER A 34 -9.24 2.25 3.43
N LEU A 35 -8.51 1.89 4.49
CA LEU A 35 -7.69 2.85 5.20
C LEU A 35 -6.56 3.39 4.32
N LEU A 36 -5.99 2.55 3.47
CA LEU A 36 -4.96 3.01 2.54
C LEU A 36 -5.55 3.93 1.47
N LEU A 37 -6.76 3.61 1.01
CA LEU A 37 -7.44 4.44 0.02
C LEU A 37 -7.81 5.82 0.55
N GLU A 38 -7.99 5.94 1.86
CA GLU A 38 -8.31 7.22 2.48
C GLU A 38 -7.08 8.13 2.60
N LEU A 39 -5.88 7.58 2.46
CA LEU A 39 -4.68 8.37 2.51
C LEU A 39 -4.50 9.17 1.23
N LYS A 40 -3.92 10.35 1.36
CA LYS A 40 -3.55 11.17 0.19
C LYS A 40 -2.23 10.67 -0.37
N PRO A 41 -1.96 10.92 -1.67
CA PRO A 41 -0.67 10.55 -2.24
C PRO A 41 0.49 11.09 -1.41
N GLY A 42 1.42 10.22 -1.06
CA GLY A 42 2.57 10.57 -0.23
C GLY A 42 2.32 10.54 1.27
N GLU A 43 1.09 10.26 1.68
CA GLU A 43 0.73 10.19 3.09
C GLU A 43 0.98 8.79 3.66
N LYS A 44 1.29 8.73 4.94
CA LYS A 44 1.47 7.46 5.64
C LYS A 44 0.84 7.56 7.01
N LYS A 45 0.40 6.42 7.54
CA LYS A 45 -0.26 6.37 8.82
C LYS A 45 -0.11 4.99 9.45
N SER A 46 0.01 4.93 10.76
CA SER A 46 0.07 3.67 11.48
C SER A 46 -1.09 3.54 12.44
N PHE A 47 -1.57 2.31 12.60
CA PHE A 47 -2.68 1.98 13.49
C PHE A 47 -2.27 0.72 14.27
N GLY A 48 -1.74 0.91 15.48
CA GLY A 48 -1.29 -0.23 16.25
C GLY A 48 -0.20 -1.00 15.52
N VAL A 49 -0.47 -2.28 15.22
CA VAL A 49 0.49 -3.12 14.48
C VAL A 49 0.39 -2.95 12.97
N CYS A 50 -0.59 -2.20 12.50
CA CYS A 50 -0.80 -1.98 11.08
C CYS A 50 -0.15 -0.68 10.63
N TYR A 51 0.39 -0.68 9.42
CA TYR A 51 1.02 0.51 8.86
C TYR A 51 0.64 0.60 7.38
N PHE A 52 0.28 1.80 6.97
CA PHE A 52 -0.13 2.06 5.59
C PHE A 52 0.69 3.23 5.05
N GLU A 53 1.19 3.08 3.84
CA GLU A 53 1.91 4.15 3.16
C GLU A 53 1.44 4.22 1.72
N ARG A 54 1.00 5.40 1.31
CA ARG A 54 0.57 5.63 -0.07
C ARG A 54 1.65 6.41 -0.80
N TYR A 55 2.05 5.91 -1.98
CA TYR A 55 3.09 6.54 -2.79
C TYR A 55 2.58 7.84 -3.40
N GLY A 56 3.48 8.78 -3.55
CA GLY A 56 3.17 10.09 -4.10
C GLY A 56 3.07 10.18 -5.61
#